data_2c65792b5200e202bb8e383bdcd47add
#
_entry.id   2c65792b5200e202bb8e383bdcd47add
#
_cell.length_a   1.000
_cell.length_b   1.000
_cell.length_c   1.000
_cell.angle_alpha   90.00
_cell.angle_beta   90.00
_cell.angle_gamma   90.00
#
_symmetry.space_group_name_H-M   'P 1'
#
loop_
_entity.id
_entity.type
_entity.pdbx_description
1 polymer ?
#
loop_
_entity_poly.entity_id
_entity_poly.type
_entity_poly.pdbx_seq_one_letter_code
_entity_poly.pdbx_strand_id
1 'polypeptide(L)'
;MGNDVQHCCTPATVAAANRSSVASPHAREALLAIENAGALISWCGLSAEEDRVRIALLQMYAEQGRAPAIADLATRVGLTASQLQAVLVTLEARDVIVRDSETGRIIGAYPFTEAETEHRVDLGAQTLSAMCAIDALGIGAMYDRDVRIRSSCRMCGTTIEVETLNLGRQLAYWTPETAIVWSGIRYEHGCAATSLCKVLAFFCSDEHLAAWRQQQGEDVRGFRLSMEEGLETGRAIFENSLKANESGAVAT
;
A
#
# COMPACT_ATOMS: atom_id res chain seq x y z
N MET A 1 8.04 -33.36 -15.89
CA MET A 1 7.50 -32.33 -16.77
C MET A 1 7.18 -31.14 -15.87
N GLY A 2 8.13 -30.20 -15.78
CA GLY A 2 8.01 -29.03 -14.96
C GLY A 2 7.10 -28.02 -15.65
N ASN A 3 6.03 -27.61 -14.97
CA ASN A 3 5.26 -26.44 -15.38
C ASN A 3 6.03 -25.19 -14.95
N ASP A 4 6.79 -24.63 -15.89
CA ASP A 4 7.21 -23.24 -15.82
C ASP A 4 5.96 -22.36 -15.90
N VAL A 5 5.51 -21.87 -14.76
CA VAL A 5 4.56 -20.75 -14.70
C VAL A 5 5.34 -19.53 -15.17
N GLN A 6 5.32 -19.30 -16.47
CA GLN A 6 5.84 -18.08 -17.08
C GLN A 6 5.10 -16.89 -16.47
N HIS A 7 5.82 -16.10 -15.66
CA HIS A 7 5.35 -14.83 -15.14
C HIS A 7 5.00 -13.89 -16.29
N CYS A 8 3.72 -13.78 -16.59
CA CYS A 8 3.18 -12.91 -17.63
C CYS A 8 3.18 -11.40 -17.26
N CYS A 9 4.05 -10.97 -16.37
CA CYS A 9 4.27 -9.54 -16.14
C CYS A 9 5.40 -9.06 -17.03
N THR A 10 5.06 -8.59 -18.23
CA THR A 10 5.98 -7.78 -19.04
C THR A 10 6.26 -6.46 -18.34
N PRO A 11 7.48 -5.86 -18.48
CA PRO A 11 7.94 -4.69 -17.70
C PRO A 11 7.12 -3.40 -17.84
N ALA A 12 6.01 -3.41 -18.56
CA ALA A 12 5.18 -2.25 -18.88
C ALA A 12 3.85 -2.23 -18.10
N THR A 13 3.61 -3.14 -17.18
CA THR A 13 2.36 -3.16 -16.40
C THR A 13 2.57 -2.64 -15.01
N VAL A 14 1.67 -1.75 -14.57
CA VAL A 14 1.59 -1.20 -13.23
C VAL A 14 1.66 -2.32 -12.19
N ALA A 15 2.56 -2.09 -11.25
CA ALA A 15 2.59 -2.67 -9.93
C ALA A 15 3.04 -4.12 -9.76
N ALA A 16 4.05 -4.56 -10.48
CA ALA A 16 5.07 -5.33 -9.77
C ALA A 16 5.89 -4.30 -8.98
N ALA A 17 6.11 -4.53 -7.70
CA ALA A 17 6.96 -3.65 -6.92
C ALA A 17 8.30 -3.42 -7.61
N ASN A 18 8.78 -2.18 -7.63
CA ASN A 18 10.05 -1.86 -8.28
C ASN A 18 11.23 -2.35 -7.46
N ARG A 19 11.54 -3.65 -7.55
CA ARG A 19 12.64 -4.29 -6.80
C ARG A 19 14.00 -3.67 -7.07
N SER A 20 14.20 -3.06 -8.24
CA SER A 20 15.47 -2.43 -8.59
C SER A 20 15.73 -1.15 -7.80
N SER A 21 14.70 -0.54 -7.21
CA SER A 21 14.83 0.64 -6.34
C SER A 21 15.17 0.29 -4.89
N VAL A 22 15.19 -0.99 -4.50
CA VAL A 22 15.48 -1.44 -3.14
C VAL A 22 16.97 -1.77 -3.01
N ALA A 23 17.70 -0.97 -2.23
CA ALA A 23 19.14 -1.14 -1.99
C ALA A 23 19.40 -2.22 -0.93
N SER A 24 18.63 -2.23 0.16
CA SER A 24 18.81 -3.21 1.25
C SER A 24 18.44 -4.63 0.81
N PRO A 25 19.33 -5.62 1.03
CA PRO A 25 18.99 -7.03 0.84
C PRO A 25 17.80 -7.47 1.69
N HIS A 26 17.69 -7.02 2.92
CA HIS A 26 16.62 -7.34 3.86
C HIS A 26 15.25 -6.81 3.39
N ALA A 27 15.20 -5.55 2.95
CA ALA A 27 13.97 -4.98 2.39
C ALA A 27 13.56 -5.72 1.11
N ARG A 28 14.54 -6.16 0.29
CA ARG A 28 14.29 -6.95 -0.91
C ARG A 28 13.72 -8.33 -0.59
N GLU A 29 14.24 -9.00 0.44
CA GLU A 29 13.70 -10.29 0.92
C GLU A 29 12.28 -10.14 1.45
N ALA A 30 11.99 -9.09 2.24
CA ALA A 30 10.65 -8.81 2.75
C ALA A 30 9.67 -8.56 1.60
N LEU A 31 10.05 -7.76 0.60
CA LEU A 31 9.23 -7.50 -0.58
C LEU A 31 8.94 -8.77 -1.38
N LEU A 32 9.96 -9.60 -1.62
CA LEU A 32 9.79 -10.90 -2.29
C LEU A 32 8.86 -11.82 -1.51
N ALA A 33 8.91 -11.81 -0.18
CA ALA A 33 8.01 -12.60 0.63
C ALA A 33 6.55 -12.15 0.54
N ILE A 34 6.30 -10.83 0.48
CA ILE A 34 4.97 -10.25 0.22
C ILE A 34 4.43 -10.71 -1.14
N GLU A 35 5.25 -10.62 -2.19
CA GLU A 35 4.86 -11.06 -3.53
C GLU A 35 4.62 -12.58 -3.60
N ASN A 36 5.50 -13.39 -3.00
CA ASN A 36 5.36 -14.84 -2.96
C ASN A 36 4.15 -15.31 -2.16
N ALA A 37 3.69 -14.52 -1.20
CA ALA A 37 2.44 -14.76 -0.50
C ALA A 37 1.20 -14.52 -1.38
N GLY A 38 1.36 -13.91 -2.56
CA GLY A 38 0.30 -13.65 -3.54
C GLY A 38 -0.21 -12.21 -3.54
N ALA A 39 0.25 -11.36 -2.62
CA ALA A 39 -0.09 -9.96 -2.63
C ALA A 39 0.62 -9.23 -3.79
N LEU A 40 0.02 -8.14 -4.29
CA LEU A 40 0.49 -7.31 -5.40
C LEU A 40 0.45 -7.96 -6.80
N ILE A 41 0.40 -9.28 -6.91
CA ILE A 41 0.40 -10.00 -8.20
C ILE A 41 -0.85 -9.65 -9.00
N SER A 42 -1.99 -9.58 -8.33
CA SER A 42 -3.29 -9.26 -8.94
C SER A 42 -3.41 -7.82 -9.44
N TRP A 43 -2.51 -6.92 -9.01
CA TRP A 43 -2.46 -5.54 -9.49
C TRP A 43 -1.84 -5.42 -10.88
N CYS A 44 -1.11 -6.43 -11.34
CA CYS A 44 -0.53 -6.46 -12.69
C CYS A 44 -1.61 -6.62 -13.76
N GLY A 45 -1.43 -5.97 -14.93
CA GLY A 45 -2.28 -6.18 -16.10
C GLY A 45 -3.68 -5.58 -15.97
N LEU A 46 -3.84 -4.46 -15.26
CA LEU A 46 -5.04 -3.63 -15.33
C LEU A 46 -5.21 -3.10 -16.76
N SER A 47 -6.43 -3.08 -17.26
CA SER A 47 -6.75 -2.37 -18.50
C SER A 47 -6.54 -0.86 -18.34
N ALA A 48 -6.43 -0.13 -19.44
CA ALA A 48 -6.28 1.31 -19.40
C ALA A 48 -7.47 2.02 -18.70
N GLU A 49 -8.68 1.46 -18.80
CA GLU A 49 -9.86 1.97 -18.11
C GLU A 49 -9.81 1.70 -16.61
N GLU A 50 -9.46 0.48 -16.20
CA GLU A 50 -9.29 0.10 -14.79
C GLU A 50 -8.21 0.95 -14.11
N ASP A 51 -7.07 1.15 -14.78
CA ASP A 51 -5.98 1.96 -14.26
C ASP A 51 -6.35 3.45 -14.17
N ARG A 52 -7.07 3.99 -15.16
CA ARG A 52 -7.59 5.36 -15.12
C ARG A 52 -8.55 5.57 -13.94
N VAL A 53 -9.44 4.61 -13.66
CA VAL A 53 -10.36 4.67 -12.52
C VAL A 53 -9.59 4.60 -11.22
N ARG A 54 -8.63 3.69 -11.10
CA ARG A 54 -7.76 3.54 -9.92
C ARG A 54 -6.98 4.83 -9.63
N ILE A 55 -6.33 5.41 -10.64
CA ILE A 55 -5.56 6.66 -10.48
C ILE A 55 -6.49 7.80 -10.05
N ALA A 56 -7.64 7.97 -10.71
CA ALA A 56 -8.61 9.01 -10.35
C ALA A 56 -9.11 8.85 -8.92
N LEU A 57 -9.41 7.63 -8.50
CA LEU A 57 -9.82 7.31 -7.14
C LEU A 57 -8.76 7.74 -6.11
N LEU A 58 -7.49 7.38 -6.34
CA LEU A 58 -6.39 7.71 -5.44
C LEU A 58 -6.12 9.22 -5.39
N GLN A 59 -6.21 9.91 -6.54
CA GLN A 59 -6.11 11.37 -6.58
C GLN A 59 -7.23 12.05 -5.78
N MET A 60 -8.47 11.56 -5.91
CA MET A 60 -9.60 12.08 -5.14
C MET A 60 -9.47 11.80 -3.63
N TYR A 61 -8.89 10.66 -3.24
CA TYR A 61 -8.54 10.41 -1.83
C TYR A 61 -7.61 11.51 -1.29
N ALA A 62 -6.53 11.83 -2.01
CA ALA A 62 -5.58 12.85 -1.61
C ALA A 62 -6.20 14.27 -1.60
N GLU A 63 -7.14 14.55 -2.50
CA GLU A 63 -7.84 15.84 -2.59
C GLU A 63 -8.85 16.03 -1.46
N GLN A 64 -9.58 14.97 -1.09
CA GLN A 64 -10.75 15.04 -0.21
C GLN A 64 -10.48 14.57 1.23
N GLY A 65 -9.36 13.88 1.46
CA GLY A 65 -9.03 13.25 2.75
C GLY A 65 -9.85 12.00 3.07
N ARG A 66 -10.62 11.48 2.10
CA ARG A 66 -11.51 10.32 2.23
C ARG A 66 -11.83 9.70 0.88
N ALA A 67 -12.46 8.52 0.89
CA ALA A 67 -12.99 7.89 -0.31
C ALA A 67 -14.03 8.80 -0.99
N PRO A 68 -13.96 8.99 -2.32
CA PRO A 68 -14.96 9.74 -3.05
C PRO A 68 -16.30 8.97 -3.11
N ALA A 69 -17.40 9.71 -3.24
CA ALA A 69 -18.65 9.11 -3.61
C ALA A 69 -18.57 8.51 -5.03
N ILE A 70 -19.25 7.39 -5.26
CA ILE A 70 -19.24 6.68 -6.57
C ILE A 70 -19.70 7.60 -7.70
N ALA A 71 -20.69 8.46 -7.45
CA ALA A 71 -21.20 9.41 -8.46
C ALA A 71 -20.13 10.46 -8.87
N ASP A 72 -19.35 10.93 -7.89
CA ASP A 72 -18.30 11.91 -8.14
C ASP A 72 -17.15 11.26 -8.93
N LEU A 73 -16.78 10.03 -8.57
CA LEU A 73 -15.78 9.27 -9.30
C LEU A 73 -16.23 8.99 -10.73
N ALA A 74 -17.51 8.59 -10.95
CA ALA A 74 -18.07 8.38 -12.28
C ALA A 74 -17.97 9.64 -13.15
N THR A 75 -18.31 10.79 -12.57
CA THR A 75 -18.19 12.10 -13.23
C THR A 75 -16.73 12.41 -13.57
N ARG A 76 -15.81 12.19 -12.64
CA ARG A 76 -14.37 12.46 -12.82
C ARG A 76 -13.77 11.67 -13.97
N VAL A 77 -14.17 10.40 -14.13
CA VAL A 77 -13.62 9.50 -15.17
C VAL A 77 -14.45 9.47 -16.46
N GLY A 78 -15.59 10.15 -16.50
CA GLY A 78 -16.47 10.19 -17.67
C GLY A 78 -17.15 8.85 -17.98
N LEU A 79 -17.47 8.06 -16.94
CA LEU A 79 -18.19 6.79 -17.08
C LEU A 79 -19.62 6.91 -16.58
N THR A 80 -20.53 6.12 -17.16
CA THR A 80 -21.86 5.90 -16.56
C THR A 80 -21.71 5.12 -15.24
N ALA A 81 -22.72 5.22 -14.38
CA ALA A 81 -22.75 4.46 -13.12
C ALA A 81 -22.59 2.95 -13.34
N SER A 82 -23.21 2.40 -14.39
CA SER A 82 -23.12 0.97 -14.73
C SER A 82 -21.70 0.57 -15.17
N GLN A 83 -21.05 1.37 -16.01
CA GLN A 83 -19.68 1.13 -16.45
C GLN A 83 -18.70 1.20 -15.28
N LEU A 84 -18.82 2.26 -14.46
CA LEU A 84 -17.96 2.37 -13.26
C LEU A 84 -18.18 1.18 -12.32
N GLN A 85 -19.42 0.75 -12.10
CA GLN A 85 -19.69 -0.40 -11.24
C GLN A 85 -19.00 -1.68 -11.73
N ALA A 86 -18.98 -1.93 -13.04
CA ALA A 86 -18.28 -3.07 -13.62
C ALA A 86 -16.77 -3.00 -13.35
N VAL A 87 -16.16 -1.81 -13.52
CA VAL A 87 -14.73 -1.58 -13.23
C VAL A 87 -14.44 -1.79 -11.74
N LEU A 88 -15.28 -1.24 -10.85
CA LEU A 88 -15.08 -1.39 -9.40
C LEU A 88 -15.16 -2.85 -8.93
N VAL A 89 -16.05 -3.66 -9.54
CA VAL A 89 -16.12 -5.12 -9.28
C VAL A 89 -14.80 -5.79 -9.67
N THR A 90 -14.22 -5.44 -10.81
CA THR A 90 -12.94 -5.99 -11.25
C THR A 90 -11.79 -5.55 -10.35
N LEU A 91 -11.71 -4.26 -9.98
CA LEU A 91 -10.68 -3.75 -9.09
C LEU A 91 -10.74 -4.40 -7.70
N GLU A 92 -11.94 -4.64 -7.18
CA GLU A 92 -12.15 -5.35 -5.91
C GLU A 92 -11.71 -6.83 -6.01
N ALA A 93 -12.12 -7.54 -7.06
CA ALA A 93 -11.73 -8.92 -7.31
C ALA A 93 -10.20 -9.10 -7.46
N ARG A 94 -9.50 -8.03 -7.82
CA ARG A 94 -8.04 -7.95 -7.95
C ARG A 94 -7.34 -7.39 -6.69
N ASP A 95 -8.06 -7.25 -5.58
CA ASP A 95 -7.51 -6.68 -4.34
C ASP A 95 -6.83 -5.30 -4.54
N VAL A 96 -7.36 -4.46 -5.44
CA VAL A 96 -6.87 -3.09 -5.67
C VAL A 96 -7.62 -2.10 -4.79
N ILE A 97 -8.89 -2.37 -4.54
CA ILE A 97 -9.79 -1.60 -3.69
C ILE A 97 -10.53 -2.52 -2.73
N VAL A 98 -11.07 -1.91 -1.67
CA VAL A 98 -11.95 -2.58 -0.71
C VAL A 98 -13.29 -1.86 -0.72
N ARG A 99 -14.39 -2.62 -0.84
CA ARG A 99 -15.74 -2.07 -0.74
C ARG A 99 -16.50 -2.66 0.42
N ASP A 100 -17.40 -1.87 0.95
CA ASP A 100 -18.37 -2.32 1.93
C ASP A 100 -19.39 -3.25 1.26
N SER A 101 -19.54 -4.46 1.78
CA SER A 101 -20.35 -5.51 1.17
C SER A 101 -21.86 -5.22 1.18
N GLU A 102 -22.34 -4.36 2.09
CA GLU A 102 -23.76 -4.03 2.22
C GLU A 102 -24.13 -2.83 1.35
N THR A 103 -23.30 -1.81 1.34
CA THR A 103 -23.58 -0.53 0.68
C THR A 103 -22.91 -0.38 -0.67
N GLY A 104 -21.89 -1.20 -0.98
CA GLY A 104 -21.05 -1.08 -2.18
C GLY A 104 -20.12 0.12 -2.18
N ARG A 105 -20.05 0.91 -1.07
CA ARG A 105 -19.18 2.07 -0.96
C ARG A 105 -17.70 1.63 -0.96
N ILE A 106 -16.85 2.45 -1.55
CA ILE A 106 -15.40 2.30 -1.43
C ILE A 106 -15.02 2.65 0.00
N ILE A 107 -14.36 1.73 0.70
CA ILE A 107 -13.86 1.89 2.06
C ILE A 107 -12.34 1.73 2.15
N GLY A 108 -11.70 1.48 1.03
CA GLY A 108 -10.24 1.43 0.91
C GLY A 108 -9.80 1.37 -0.54
N ALA A 109 -8.63 1.94 -0.80
CA ALA A 109 -7.88 1.81 -2.04
C ALA A 109 -6.40 1.97 -1.68
N TYR A 110 -5.62 0.92 -1.85
CA TYR A 110 -4.24 0.93 -1.36
C TYR A 110 -3.45 2.15 -1.86
N PRO A 111 -2.83 2.89 -0.93
CA PRO A 111 -2.52 2.61 0.50
C PRO A 111 -3.58 3.11 1.52
N PHE A 112 -4.71 3.67 1.13
CA PHE A 112 -5.68 4.36 1.99
C PHE A 112 -6.82 3.47 2.47
N THR A 113 -7.37 3.80 3.65
CA THR A 113 -8.56 3.16 4.22
C THR A 113 -9.45 4.15 4.97
N GLU A 114 -10.77 3.86 4.97
CA GLU A 114 -11.75 4.56 5.82
C GLU A 114 -11.83 3.94 7.24
N ALA A 115 -11.24 2.76 7.43
CA ALA A 115 -11.18 2.15 8.75
C ALA A 115 -10.23 2.92 9.67
N GLU A 116 -10.54 2.94 10.96
CA GLU A 116 -9.61 3.41 11.97
C GLU A 116 -8.38 2.52 12.01
N THR A 117 -7.21 3.13 11.83
CA THR A 117 -5.90 2.48 11.97
C THR A 117 -5.00 3.33 12.85
N GLU A 118 -3.92 2.74 13.34
CA GLU A 118 -2.91 3.50 14.06
C GLU A 118 -2.07 4.43 13.15
N HIS A 119 -2.25 4.40 11.82
CA HIS A 119 -1.39 5.09 10.86
C HIS A 119 -2.10 6.30 10.24
N ARG A 120 -1.76 7.50 10.68
CA ARG A 120 -2.27 8.76 10.15
C ARG A 120 -1.16 9.47 9.36
N VAL A 121 -1.45 9.85 8.12
CA VAL A 121 -0.49 10.48 7.21
C VAL A 121 -1.00 11.86 6.81
N ASP A 122 -0.23 12.89 7.13
CA ASP A 122 -0.51 14.26 6.69
C ASP A 122 0.06 14.44 5.27
N LEU A 123 -0.84 14.50 4.28
CA LEU A 123 -0.53 14.69 2.86
C LEU A 123 -1.07 16.03 2.39
N GLY A 124 -0.24 17.06 2.43
CA GLY A 124 -0.67 18.44 2.13
C GLY A 124 -1.66 18.97 3.17
N ALA A 125 -2.87 19.30 2.73
CA ALA A 125 -3.93 19.80 3.59
C ALA A 125 -4.79 18.69 4.24
N GLN A 126 -4.59 17.44 3.83
CA GLN A 126 -5.40 16.32 4.27
C GLN A 126 -4.63 15.42 5.21
N THR A 127 -5.35 14.82 6.18
CA THR A 127 -4.84 13.73 7.00
C THR A 127 -5.61 12.46 6.65
N LEU A 128 -4.89 11.45 6.16
CA LEU A 128 -5.43 10.19 5.67
C LEU A 128 -5.07 9.03 6.60
N SER A 129 -5.90 7.98 6.62
CA SER A 129 -5.54 6.71 7.25
C SER A 129 -4.86 5.82 6.23
N ALA A 130 -3.68 5.29 6.58
CA ALA A 130 -3.03 4.24 5.81
C ALA A 130 -3.43 2.86 6.36
N MET A 131 -3.46 1.83 5.50
CA MET A 131 -3.87 0.48 5.89
C MET A 131 -2.85 -0.18 6.82
N CYS A 132 -1.55 0.11 6.64
CA CYS A 132 -0.47 -0.46 7.43
C CYS A 132 0.77 0.46 7.49
N ALA A 133 1.81 0.03 8.22
CA ALA A 133 3.05 0.79 8.35
C ALA A 133 3.79 0.98 7.02
N ILE A 134 3.84 -0.05 6.18
CA ILE A 134 4.50 0.02 4.86
C ILE A 134 3.71 0.94 3.92
N ASP A 135 2.39 0.88 3.95
CA ASP A 135 1.53 1.79 3.19
C ASP A 135 1.77 3.25 3.61
N ALA A 136 1.80 3.52 4.91
CA ALA A 136 2.06 4.86 5.44
C ALA A 136 3.41 5.42 4.94
N LEU A 137 4.45 4.61 4.95
CA LEU A 137 5.79 5.00 4.49
C LEU A 137 5.86 5.23 2.97
N GLY A 138 5.02 4.55 2.18
CA GLY A 138 5.02 4.66 0.72
C GLY A 138 4.28 5.88 0.16
N ILE A 139 3.34 6.47 0.93
CA ILE A 139 2.46 7.56 0.47
C ILE A 139 3.25 8.79 -0.03
N GLY A 140 4.28 9.19 0.69
CA GLY A 140 5.06 10.38 0.32
C GLY A 140 5.63 10.28 -1.09
N ALA A 141 6.32 9.20 -1.39
CA ALA A 141 6.92 8.95 -2.70
C ALA A 141 5.87 8.73 -3.80
N MET A 142 4.72 8.16 -3.46
CA MET A 142 3.58 7.98 -4.38
C MET A 142 3.06 9.30 -4.94
N TYR A 143 3.03 10.35 -4.11
CA TYR A 143 2.50 11.68 -4.46
C TYR A 143 3.59 12.73 -4.71
N ASP A 144 4.87 12.34 -4.73
CA ASP A 144 6.00 13.26 -4.84
C ASP A 144 5.91 14.41 -3.81
N ARG A 145 5.66 14.05 -2.52
CA ARG A 145 5.51 15.00 -1.42
C ARG A 145 6.16 14.49 -0.14
N ASP A 146 6.70 15.41 0.63
CA ASP A 146 7.08 15.11 2.00
C ASP A 146 5.85 15.00 2.87
N VAL A 147 5.85 14.01 3.78
CA VAL A 147 4.72 13.68 4.65
C VAL A 147 5.18 13.58 6.09
N ARG A 148 4.25 13.85 7.01
CA ARG A 148 4.34 13.45 8.42
C ARG A 148 3.42 12.29 8.67
N ILE A 149 3.96 11.24 9.30
CA ILE A 149 3.23 10.05 9.73
C ILE A 149 3.14 10.08 11.24
N ARG A 150 1.93 9.95 11.77
CA ARG A 150 1.67 9.73 13.20
C ARG A 150 1.10 8.33 13.34
N SER A 151 1.77 7.53 14.15
CA SER A 151 1.39 6.15 14.39
C SER A 151 1.60 5.79 15.85
N SER A 152 1.44 4.52 16.17
CA SER A 152 1.71 3.99 17.51
C SER A 152 2.38 2.61 17.45
N CYS A 153 3.13 2.32 18.50
CA CYS A 153 3.69 0.99 18.71
C CYS A 153 2.56 -0.03 18.88
N ARG A 154 2.52 -1.05 18.05
CA ARG A 154 1.50 -2.11 18.10
C ARG A 154 1.44 -2.83 19.47
N MET A 155 2.56 -2.86 20.21
CA MET A 155 2.63 -3.54 21.50
C MET A 155 2.17 -2.67 22.67
N CYS A 156 2.61 -1.42 22.75
CA CYS A 156 2.43 -0.59 23.95
C CYS A 156 1.69 0.73 23.72
N GLY A 157 1.32 1.06 22.47
CA GLY A 157 0.64 2.30 22.14
C GLY A 157 1.52 3.57 22.17
N THR A 158 2.82 3.47 22.46
CA THR A 158 3.72 4.63 22.41
C THR A 158 3.65 5.28 21.02
N THR A 159 3.47 6.58 20.98
CA THR A 159 3.44 7.36 19.74
C THR A 159 4.74 7.19 18.95
N ILE A 160 4.62 6.99 17.66
CA ILE A 160 5.72 6.94 16.69
C ILE A 160 5.42 8.02 15.65
N GLU A 161 6.35 8.97 15.53
CA GLU A 161 6.28 10.01 14.51
C GLU A 161 7.39 9.81 13.49
N VAL A 162 7.07 10.03 12.21
CA VAL A 162 8.02 9.94 11.10
C VAL A 162 7.81 11.13 10.19
N GLU A 163 8.89 11.79 9.81
CA GLU A 163 8.87 12.84 8.78
C GLU A 163 9.76 12.42 7.61
N THR A 164 9.28 12.67 6.40
CA THR A 164 10.04 12.40 5.18
C THR A 164 10.57 13.68 4.58
N LEU A 165 11.56 13.53 3.71
CA LEU A 165 12.12 14.60 2.89
C LEU A 165 12.43 14.09 1.48
N ASN A 166 12.78 15.00 0.59
CA ASN A 166 13.08 14.70 -0.80
C ASN A 166 11.92 14.02 -1.53
N LEU A 167 10.72 14.64 -1.42
CA LEU A 167 9.50 14.14 -2.05
C LEU A 167 9.09 12.74 -1.56
N GLY A 168 9.22 12.53 -0.25
CA GLY A 168 8.86 11.28 0.39
C GLY A 168 9.86 10.13 0.20
N ARG A 169 11.07 10.41 -0.32
CA ARG A 169 12.05 9.37 -0.68
C ARG A 169 13.10 9.08 0.38
N GLN A 170 13.20 9.94 1.38
CA GLN A 170 14.16 9.83 2.47
C GLN A 170 13.47 10.11 3.80
N LEU A 171 14.01 9.57 4.89
CA LEU A 171 13.58 9.94 6.22
C LEU A 171 14.33 11.20 6.66
N ALA A 172 13.59 12.18 7.15
CA ALA A 172 14.12 13.37 7.79
C ALA A 172 14.32 13.16 9.29
N TYR A 173 13.33 12.49 9.90
CA TYR A 173 13.24 12.31 11.33
C TYR A 173 12.27 11.18 11.68
N TRP A 174 12.54 10.50 12.78
CA TRP A 174 11.54 9.64 13.44
C TRP A 174 11.81 9.55 14.95
N THR A 175 10.75 9.30 15.69
CA THR A 175 10.83 9.11 17.14
C THR A 175 9.88 8.01 17.60
N PRO A 176 10.29 7.15 18.54
CA PRO A 176 11.65 7.05 19.13
C PRO A 176 12.67 6.58 18.08
N GLU A 177 13.94 6.93 18.26
CA GLU A 177 15.03 6.51 17.34
C GLU A 177 15.18 4.98 17.23
N THR A 178 14.70 4.26 18.25
CA THR A 178 14.67 2.79 18.30
C THR A 178 13.49 2.18 17.56
N ALA A 179 12.62 3.01 16.93
CA ALA A 179 11.46 2.52 16.20
C ALA A 179 11.87 1.68 14.98
N ILE A 180 11.09 0.64 14.75
CA ILE A 180 11.29 -0.34 13.69
C ILE A 180 9.98 -0.67 13.02
N VAL A 181 10.07 -1.34 11.86
CA VAL A 181 8.93 -1.87 11.12
C VAL A 181 8.97 -3.39 11.15
N TRP A 182 7.83 -4.00 11.44
CA TRP A 182 7.61 -5.41 11.24
C TRP A 182 6.86 -5.64 9.94
N SER A 183 7.45 -6.40 9.03
CA SER A 183 6.84 -6.88 7.79
C SER A 183 6.45 -8.34 7.96
N GLY A 184 5.26 -8.58 8.52
CA GLY A 184 4.72 -9.93 8.63
C GLY A 184 4.31 -10.51 7.27
N ILE A 185 4.24 -11.83 7.18
CA ILE A 185 3.85 -12.56 5.97
C ILE A 185 2.55 -13.29 6.28
N ARG A 186 1.41 -12.71 5.85
CA ARG A 186 0.11 -13.35 5.91
C ARG A 186 -0.80 -12.74 4.86
N TYR A 187 -1.09 -13.51 3.80
CA TYR A 187 -2.05 -13.12 2.78
C TYR A 187 -3.10 -14.21 2.65
N GLU A 188 -4.32 -13.90 2.99
CA GLU A 188 -5.42 -14.84 3.10
C GLU A 188 -6.65 -14.28 2.37
N HIS A 189 -7.46 -15.18 1.82
CA HIS A 189 -8.75 -14.86 1.19
C HIS A 189 -8.68 -13.81 0.09
N GLY A 190 -7.52 -13.59 -0.52
CA GLY A 190 -7.33 -12.64 -1.62
C GLY A 190 -7.49 -11.17 -1.22
N CYS A 191 -7.35 -10.83 0.08
CA CYS A 191 -7.49 -9.45 0.56
C CYS A 191 -6.37 -9.07 1.53
N ALA A 192 -5.47 -8.19 1.09
CA ALA A 192 -4.37 -7.70 1.91
C ALA A 192 -4.85 -6.84 3.09
N ALA A 193 -5.88 -6.02 2.92
CA ALA A 193 -6.41 -5.15 3.97
C ALA A 193 -6.88 -5.93 5.21
N THR A 194 -7.42 -7.14 5.03
CA THR A 194 -7.92 -7.98 6.12
C THR A 194 -6.92 -9.00 6.64
N SER A 195 -5.80 -9.20 5.96
CA SER A 195 -4.79 -10.20 6.30
C SER A 195 -3.38 -9.61 6.39
N LEU A 196 -2.73 -9.29 5.28
CA LEU A 196 -1.35 -8.81 5.22
C LEU A 196 -1.17 -7.49 5.99
N CYS A 197 -2.02 -6.48 5.72
CA CYS A 197 -1.92 -5.18 6.39
C CYS A 197 -2.09 -5.26 7.91
N LYS A 198 -2.77 -6.29 8.41
CA LYS A 198 -2.92 -6.52 9.87
C LYS A 198 -1.64 -6.95 10.56
N VAL A 199 -0.65 -7.42 9.80
CA VAL A 199 0.64 -7.88 10.33
C VAL A 199 1.83 -7.02 9.89
N LEU A 200 1.56 -5.86 9.26
CA LEU A 200 2.56 -4.84 8.91
C LEU A 200 2.43 -3.66 9.87
N ALA A 201 3.35 -3.51 10.81
CA ALA A 201 3.18 -2.58 11.92
C ALA A 201 4.48 -1.91 12.37
N PHE A 202 4.37 -0.74 13.01
CA PHE A 202 5.47 -0.12 13.73
C PHE A 202 5.58 -0.65 15.16
N PHE A 203 6.81 -0.73 15.63
CA PHE A 203 7.16 -0.98 17.03
C PHE A 203 8.17 0.05 17.48
N CYS A 204 8.08 0.50 18.74
CA CYS A 204 8.97 1.52 19.27
C CYS A 204 10.38 0.95 19.64
N SER A 205 10.52 -0.39 19.71
CA SER A 205 11.79 -1.08 19.94
C SER A 205 11.74 -2.55 19.56
N ASP A 206 12.91 -3.19 19.48
CA ASP A 206 13.06 -4.62 19.23
C ASP A 206 12.45 -5.46 20.37
N GLU A 207 12.52 -5.00 21.63
CA GLU A 207 11.94 -5.69 22.78
C GLU A 207 10.40 -5.75 22.66
N HIS A 208 9.78 -4.66 22.20
CA HIS A 208 8.32 -4.65 21.99
C HIS A 208 7.90 -5.50 20.81
N LEU A 209 8.67 -5.56 19.76
CA LEU A 209 8.44 -6.53 18.68
C LEU A 209 8.55 -7.97 19.20
N ALA A 210 9.58 -8.28 19.97
CA ALA A 210 9.79 -9.62 20.53
C ALA A 210 8.63 -10.02 21.44
N ALA A 211 8.21 -9.14 22.35
CA ALA A 211 7.08 -9.37 23.25
C ALA A 211 5.77 -9.59 22.49
N TRP A 212 5.50 -8.78 21.47
CA TRP A 212 4.32 -8.93 20.62
C TRP A 212 4.33 -10.27 19.87
N ARG A 213 5.47 -10.66 19.28
CA ARG A 213 5.60 -11.95 18.58
C ARG A 213 5.34 -13.15 19.51
N GLN A 214 5.82 -13.09 20.75
CA GLN A 214 5.53 -14.13 21.76
C GLN A 214 4.03 -14.27 22.05
N GLN A 215 3.30 -13.15 22.06
CA GLN A 215 1.84 -13.15 22.26
C GLN A 215 1.07 -13.73 21.06
N GLN A 216 1.60 -13.56 19.84
CA GLN A 216 0.94 -14.06 18.62
C GLN A 216 1.15 -15.58 18.39
N GLY A 217 2.11 -16.20 19.06
CA GLY A 217 2.47 -17.62 18.89
C GLY A 217 3.58 -17.84 17.85
N GLU A 218 3.94 -19.11 17.66
CA GLU A 218 5.11 -19.52 16.85
C GLU A 218 4.94 -19.29 15.34
N ASP A 219 3.73 -19.11 14.84
CA ASP A 219 3.42 -19.03 13.41
C ASP A 219 3.61 -17.63 12.80
N VAL A 220 3.99 -16.63 13.59
CA VAL A 220 4.18 -15.27 13.07
C VAL A 220 5.53 -15.15 12.35
N ARG A 221 5.47 -15.35 11.05
CA ARG A 221 6.62 -15.17 10.13
C ARG A 221 6.67 -13.75 9.62
N GLY A 222 7.89 -13.26 9.37
CA GLY A 222 8.10 -11.92 8.80
C GLY A 222 9.53 -11.44 8.98
N PHE A 223 9.73 -10.19 8.60
CA PHE A 223 11.02 -9.51 8.61
C PHE A 223 10.98 -8.33 9.56
N ARG A 224 12.00 -8.23 10.39
CA ARG A 224 12.29 -7.02 11.14
C ARG A 224 13.05 -6.07 10.20
N LEU A 225 12.49 -4.92 9.91
CA LEU A 225 13.07 -3.90 9.06
C LEU A 225 13.47 -2.67 9.89
N SER A 226 14.55 -1.99 9.53
CA SER A 226 14.80 -0.62 10.01
C SER A 226 13.74 0.32 9.43
N MET A 227 13.71 1.57 9.91
CA MET A 227 12.78 2.57 9.35
C MET A 227 13.10 2.88 7.89
N GLU A 228 14.40 2.92 7.53
CA GLU A 228 14.87 3.11 6.14
C GLU A 228 14.46 1.94 5.26
N GLU A 229 14.63 0.71 5.72
CA GLU A 229 14.23 -0.51 5.00
C GLU A 229 12.70 -0.57 4.80
N GLY A 230 11.94 -0.13 5.81
CA GLY A 230 10.50 0.04 5.71
C GLY A 230 10.09 1.07 4.65
N LEU A 231 10.78 2.22 4.61
CA LEU A 231 10.58 3.23 3.58
C LEU A 231 10.94 2.71 2.18
N GLU A 232 12.07 2.01 2.02
CA GLU A 232 12.44 1.40 0.74
C GLU A 232 11.36 0.43 0.24
N THR A 233 10.82 -0.40 1.15
CA THR A 233 9.75 -1.34 0.82
C THR A 233 8.47 -0.62 0.37
N GLY A 234 8.04 0.41 1.12
CA GLY A 234 6.86 1.21 0.77
C GLY A 234 7.02 1.95 -0.56
N ARG A 235 8.19 2.54 -0.80
CA ARG A 235 8.53 3.17 -2.07
C ARG A 235 8.52 2.19 -3.24
N ALA A 236 9.09 1.01 -3.07
CA ALA A 236 9.11 -0.01 -4.12
C ALA A 236 7.69 -0.41 -4.56
N ILE A 237 6.73 -0.39 -3.64
CA ILE A 237 5.33 -0.71 -3.93
C ILE A 237 4.61 0.49 -4.57
N PHE A 238 4.81 1.72 -4.06
CA PHE A 238 3.90 2.83 -4.36
C PHE A 238 4.48 3.96 -5.21
N GLU A 239 5.81 4.16 -5.28
CA GLU A 239 6.42 5.35 -5.90
C GLU A 239 5.99 5.60 -7.35
N ASN A 240 5.67 4.55 -8.10
CA ASN A 240 5.24 4.68 -9.51
C ASN A 240 3.75 4.39 -9.72
N SER A 241 3.00 4.15 -8.65
CA SER A 241 1.62 3.66 -8.77
C SER A 241 0.62 4.67 -9.35
N LEU A 242 0.93 5.96 -9.34
CA LEU A 242 0.12 7.00 -9.99
C LEU A 242 0.55 7.34 -11.42
N LYS A 243 1.62 6.74 -11.92
CA LYS A 243 2.04 6.93 -13.31
C LYS A 243 1.15 6.07 -14.20
N ALA A 244 0.47 6.71 -15.16
CA ALA A 244 -0.33 5.99 -16.13
C ALA A 244 0.53 5.03 -16.96
N ASN A 245 -0.03 3.87 -17.29
CA ASN A 245 0.61 2.95 -18.23
C ASN A 245 0.66 3.59 -19.62
N GLU A 246 1.84 3.98 -20.08
CA GLU A 246 2.03 4.47 -21.46
C GLU A 246 1.91 3.37 -22.54
N SER A 247 1.52 2.16 -22.17
CA SER A 247 1.50 0.98 -23.04
C SER A 247 0.23 0.87 -23.92
N GLY A 248 -0.33 1.97 -24.37
CA GLY A 248 -1.52 2.01 -25.28
C GLY A 248 -1.30 2.72 -26.61
N ALA A 249 -0.15 3.29 -26.89
CA ALA A 249 0.14 3.86 -28.19
C ALA A 249 0.66 2.76 -29.15
N VAL A 250 -0.25 1.94 -29.66
CA VAL A 250 0.03 1.18 -30.88
C VAL A 250 0.12 2.22 -32.00
N ALA A 251 1.34 2.36 -32.54
CA ALA A 251 1.56 3.14 -33.75
C ALA A 251 0.64 2.61 -34.86
N THR A 252 -0.25 3.47 -35.34
CA THR A 252 -1.02 3.28 -36.56
C THR A 252 -0.13 3.56 -37.76
#